data_ff003117777b513978d50be051bfcf9f
#
_entry.id   ff003117777b513978d50be051bfcf9f
#
_cell.length_a   1.000
_cell.length_b   1.000
_cell.length_c   1.000
_cell.angle_alpha   90.00
_cell.angle_beta   90.00
_cell.angle_gamma   90.00
#
_symmetry.space_group_name_H-M   'P 1'
#
loop_
_entity.id
_entity.type
_entity.pdbx_description
1 polymer ?
#
loop_
_entity_poly.entity_id
_entity_poly.type
_entity_poly.pdbx_seq_one_letter_code
_entity_poly.pdbx_strand_id
1 'polypeptide(L)'
;MMYDQILVRFGDLTLKGKNQKEFLRRLYSLMDLKMKGLNVTIERAHDRIYIHLNDADVNEVEKRLQLVSGISSYSLVTKCSNDLQVIKETALALMKEIVTTNTLFKIETKRANKNYHLTSLEVTKHVSGYVLANHSLLKVDVHNPEVVLHLELKGDSCYLYNKEIRAMGGFPVGVAGKGLLMLSGGIDSPVAGYLAMKQGIEIECVHFESTPLTSIESAQKVVDLVKKMAKYAPKNTIKLHMIPFKEMHMALLDNVPESYNITIMRRMMYRIATKLAEKKKCLCLVNGESVGQVASQTLGSMNTINSVTNIPVIRPLCTYDKADIIRISRHIDCFELSIKPFEDCCTVYVPKAPATSPKKEKAELFEKAFDYETLVNEAVENVNTISIDMDSDLDLSMLGLEVREVIKELQNND
;
A
#
# COMPACT_ATOMS: atom_id res chain seq x y z
N MET A 1 17.51 3.35 27.19
CA MET A 1 16.34 3.15 26.28
C MET A 1 15.44 2.09 26.92
N MET A 2 14.13 2.32 27.04
CA MET A 2 13.18 1.36 27.66
C MET A 2 13.05 0.07 26.85
N TYR A 3 13.04 0.20 25.53
CA TYR A 3 12.95 -0.91 24.60
C TYR A 3 14.26 -1.14 23.87
N ASP A 4 14.70 -2.38 23.79
CA ASP A 4 15.94 -2.83 23.13
C ASP A 4 15.69 -3.55 21.81
N GLN A 5 14.45 -4.01 21.61
CA GLN A 5 14.08 -4.77 20.42
C GLN A 5 12.66 -4.45 19.94
N ILE A 6 12.40 -4.76 18.66
CA ILE A 6 11.05 -4.84 18.12
C ILE A 6 10.79 -6.28 17.70
N LEU A 7 9.71 -6.85 18.22
CA LEU A 7 9.20 -8.17 17.82
C LEU A 7 8.21 -8.00 16.66
N VAL A 8 8.50 -8.59 15.50
CA VAL A 8 7.68 -8.52 14.30
C VAL A 8 7.00 -9.86 14.02
N ARG A 9 5.69 -9.82 13.71
CA ARG A 9 4.85 -10.99 13.44
C ARG A 9 4.38 -11.02 11.99
N PHE A 10 4.32 -12.21 11.38
CA PHE A 10 4.07 -12.40 9.95
C PHE A 10 2.60 -12.52 9.53
N GLY A 11 1.66 -12.74 10.45
CA GLY A 11 0.26 -12.99 10.08
C GLY A 11 0.08 -14.19 9.16
N ASP A 12 -0.66 -14.00 8.05
CA ASP A 12 -1.08 -15.08 7.13
C ASP A 12 0.08 -15.80 6.41
N LEU A 13 1.31 -15.28 6.49
CA LEU A 13 2.47 -15.96 5.90
C LEU A 13 2.73 -17.31 6.56
N THR A 14 2.33 -17.51 7.81
CA THR A 14 2.46 -18.78 8.53
C THR A 14 1.58 -19.88 7.93
N LEU A 15 0.52 -19.54 7.19
CA LEU A 15 -0.45 -20.46 6.60
C LEU A 15 -0.09 -20.91 5.17
N LYS A 16 1.02 -20.41 4.58
CA LYS A 16 1.36 -20.64 3.16
C LYS A 16 1.95 -22.01 2.80
N GLY A 17 2.13 -22.91 3.75
CA GLY A 17 2.62 -24.27 3.47
C GLY A 17 3.95 -24.29 2.70
N LYS A 18 4.01 -25.01 1.57
CA LYS A 18 5.24 -25.17 0.77
C LYS A 18 5.84 -23.87 0.23
N ASN A 19 5.02 -22.84 -0.02
CA ASN A 19 5.46 -21.57 -0.57
C ASN A 19 5.95 -20.58 0.50
N GLN A 20 5.84 -20.91 1.79
CA GLN A 20 6.21 -20.02 2.90
C GLN A 20 7.65 -19.47 2.76
N LYS A 21 8.60 -20.32 2.33
CA LYS A 21 10.01 -19.93 2.18
C LYS A 21 10.22 -18.78 1.18
N GLU A 22 9.48 -18.76 0.09
CA GLU A 22 9.56 -17.70 -0.91
C GLU A 22 8.99 -16.38 -0.37
N PHE A 23 7.84 -16.44 0.29
CA PHE A 23 7.21 -15.27 0.93
C PHE A 23 8.11 -14.68 2.01
N LEU A 24 8.70 -15.49 2.88
CA LEU A 24 9.63 -15.04 3.92
C LEU A 24 10.90 -14.45 3.31
N ARG A 25 11.48 -15.08 2.28
CA ARG A 25 12.64 -14.51 1.58
C ARG A 25 12.35 -13.13 1.03
N ARG A 26 11.17 -12.93 0.42
CA ARG A 26 10.75 -11.62 -0.11
C ARG A 26 10.54 -10.61 1.01
N LEU A 27 9.89 -11.01 2.12
CA LEU A 27 9.70 -10.15 3.29
C LEU A 27 11.04 -9.70 3.87
N TYR A 28 11.99 -10.61 4.05
CA TYR A 28 13.32 -10.27 4.56
C TYR A 28 14.03 -9.27 3.66
N SER A 29 13.98 -9.48 2.34
CA SER A 29 14.54 -8.54 1.37
C SER A 29 13.90 -7.14 1.46
N LEU A 30 12.59 -7.07 1.64
CA LEU A 30 11.89 -5.78 1.84
C LEU A 30 12.31 -5.10 3.14
N MET A 31 12.42 -5.86 4.23
CA MET A 31 12.88 -5.33 5.51
C MET A 31 14.31 -4.80 5.42
N ASP A 32 15.23 -5.56 4.82
CA ASP A 32 16.63 -5.13 4.63
C ASP A 32 16.69 -3.81 3.82
N LEU A 33 15.87 -3.69 2.76
CA LEU A 33 15.78 -2.46 1.95
C LEU A 33 15.23 -1.28 2.75
N LYS A 34 14.15 -1.48 3.50
CA LYS A 34 13.50 -0.40 4.28
C LYS A 34 14.32 0.03 5.49
N MET A 35 15.05 -0.89 6.11
CA MET A 35 15.91 -0.57 7.28
C MET A 35 17.31 -0.09 6.88
N LYS A 36 17.62 -0.01 5.59
CA LYS A 36 18.93 0.47 5.12
C LYS A 36 19.23 1.87 5.67
N GLY A 37 20.44 2.02 6.22
CA GLY A 37 20.91 3.29 6.80
C GLY A 37 20.53 3.51 8.26
N LEU A 38 19.74 2.60 8.88
CA LEU A 38 19.52 2.58 10.32
C LEU A 38 20.50 1.64 11.01
N ASN A 39 20.93 2.01 12.24
CA ASN A 39 21.78 1.16 13.05
C ASN A 39 20.92 0.09 13.76
N VAL A 40 20.45 -0.90 13.02
CA VAL A 40 19.64 -2.02 13.53
C VAL A 40 20.21 -3.36 13.08
N THR A 41 19.99 -4.40 13.88
CA THR A 41 20.32 -5.79 13.51
C THR A 41 19.04 -6.59 13.39
N ILE A 42 18.82 -7.27 12.26
CA ILE A 42 17.62 -8.07 11.99
C ILE A 42 17.93 -9.54 12.25
N GLU A 43 17.37 -10.09 13.32
CA GLU A 43 17.43 -11.52 13.66
C GLU A 43 16.18 -12.24 13.11
N ARG A 44 16.39 -13.26 12.26
CA ARG A 44 15.34 -14.02 11.58
C ARG A 44 15.10 -15.35 12.29
N ALA A 45 14.05 -15.41 13.13
CA ALA A 45 13.62 -16.66 13.76
C ALA A 45 12.57 -17.36 12.89
N HIS A 46 12.27 -18.63 13.23
CA HIS A 46 11.36 -19.48 12.45
C HIS A 46 9.93 -18.92 12.37
N ASP A 47 9.43 -18.31 13.46
CA ASP A 47 8.04 -17.86 13.64
C ASP A 47 7.88 -16.33 13.66
N ARG A 48 9.00 -15.57 13.68
CA ARG A 48 8.99 -14.12 13.84
C ARG A 48 10.35 -13.49 13.50
N ILE A 49 10.40 -12.17 13.48
CA ILE A 49 11.65 -11.41 13.35
C ILE A 49 11.86 -10.58 14.62
N TYR A 50 13.11 -10.46 15.06
CA TYR A 50 13.52 -9.50 16.06
C TYR A 50 14.40 -8.44 15.41
N ILE A 51 14.12 -7.16 15.68
CA ILE A 51 14.95 -6.04 15.27
C ILE A 51 15.60 -5.49 16.52
N HIS A 52 16.91 -5.67 16.65
CA HIS A 52 17.71 -5.06 17.72
C HIS A 52 17.96 -3.61 17.37
N LEU A 53 17.64 -2.69 18.29
CA LEU A 53 17.61 -1.25 18.01
C LEU A 53 19.00 -0.59 17.98
N ASN A 54 20.02 -1.15 18.66
CA ASN A 54 21.43 -0.69 18.62
C ASN A 54 21.58 0.84 18.57
N ASP A 55 20.85 1.59 19.42
CA ASP A 55 20.80 3.06 19.46
C ASP A 55 20.04 3.75 18.29
N ALA A 56 19.38 2.99 17.39
CA ALA A 56 18.51 3.58 16.38
C ALA A 56 17.29 4.26 17.03
N ASP A 57 16.81 5.35 16.40
CA ASP A 57 15.56 5.99 16.81
C ASP A 57 14.37 5.03 16.55
N VAL A 58 13.69 4.65 17.64
CA VAL A 58 12.53 3.76 17.63
C VAL A 58 11.43 4.27 16.70
N ASN A 59 11.15 5.58 16.73
CA ASN A 59 10.07 6.16 15.93
C ASN A 59 10.36 6.04 14.43
N GLU A 60 11.62 6.20 14.02
CA GLU A 60 12.01 6.04 12.63
C GLU A 60 11.93 4.57 12.19
N VAL A 61 12.32 3.63 13.06
CA VAL A 61 12.17 2.18 12.79
C VAL A 61 10.69 1.81 12.66
N GLU A 62 9.83 2.26 13.57
CA GLU A 62 8.39 2.02 13.52
C GLU A 62 7.75 2.59 12.24
N LYS A 63 8.09 3.84 11.89
CA LYS A 63 7.62 4.50 10.67
C LYS A 63 7.96 3.69 9.42
N ARG A 64 9.18 3.14 9.34
CA ARG A 64 9.58 2.30 8.21
C ARG A 64 8.93 0.92 8.22
N LEU A 65 8.68 0.33 9.39
CA LEU A 65 7.94 -0.93 9.51
C LEU A 65 6.51 -0.82 8.99
N GLN A 66 5.85 0.32 9.19
CA GLN A 66 4.51 0.58 8.64
C GLN A 66 4.45 0.61 7.11
N LEU A 67 5.60 0.73 6.43
CA LEU A 67 5.71 0.72 4.98
C LEU A 67 5.99 -0.68 4.39
N VAL A 68 6.13 -1.71 5.25
CA VAL A 68 6.45 -3.08 4.82
C VAL A 68 5.18 -3.93 4.78
N SER A 69 4.76 -4.31 3.58
CA SER A 69 3.69 -5.30 3.42
C SER A 69 4.16 -6.71 3.79
N GLY A 70 3.24 -7.51 4.33
CA GLY A 70 3.53 -8.86 4.84
C GLY A 70 3.81 -8.91 6.35
N ILE A 71 3.94 -7.77 7.02
CA ILE A 71 4.00 -7.67 8.48
C ILE A 71 2.58 -7.49 9.01
N SER A 72 2.13 -8.39 9.89
CA SER A 72 0.81 -8.32 10.51
C SER A 72 0.78 -7.31 11.65
N SER A 73 1.74 -7.44 12.57
CA SER A 73 1.87 -6.58 13.74
C SER A 73 3.31 -6.60 14.27
N TYR A 74 3.61 -5.65 15.12
CA TYR A 74 4.86 -5.63 15.87
C TYR A 74 4.65 -5.10 17.29
N SER A 75 5.62 -5.35 18.18
CA SER A 75 5.64 -4.85 19.55
C SER A 75 7.03 -4.31 19.90
N LEU A 76 7.07 -3.21 20.59
CA LEU A 76 8.29 -2.74 21.24
C LEU A 76 8.53 -3.61 22.47
N VAL A 77 9.72 -4.17 22.62
CA VAL A 77 10.02 -5.21 23.59
C VAL A 77 11.23 -4.84 24.43
N THR A 78 11.12 -5.11 25.73
CA THR A 78 12.25 -5.18 26.64
C THR A 78 12.60 -6.65 26.86
N LYS A 79 13.84 -7.03 26.59
CA LYS A 79 14.34 -8.39 26.79
C LYS A 79 15.11 -8.48 28.12
N CYS A 80 14.86 -9.52 28.90
CA CYS A 80 15.66 -9.84 30.09
C CYS A 80 15.91 -11.34 30.20
N SER A 81 16.71 -11.77 31.16
CA SER A 81 16.88 -13.19 31.48
C SER A 81 15.56 -13.79 31.98
N ASN A 82 15.41 -15.12 31.89
CA ASN A 82 14.23 -15.83 32.38
C ASN A 82 14.27 -16.05 33.94
N ASP A 83 15.23 -15.46 34.67
CA ASP A 83 15.22 -15.44 36.12
C ASP A 83 14.00 -14.68 36.64
N LEU A 84 13.27 -15.28 37.59
CA LEU A 84 12.00 -14.73 38.06
C LEU A 84 12.17 -13.36 38.73
N GLN A 85 13.27 -13.13 39.46
CA GLN A 85 13.52 -11.86 40.11
C GLN A 85 13.84 -10.76 39.11
N VAL A 86 14.64 -11.08 38.08
CA VAL A 86 14.93 -10.15 36.97
C VAL A 86 13.66 -9.80 36.19
N ILE A 87 12.78 -10.78 35.94
CA ILE A 87 11.48 -10.53 35.27
C ILE A 87 10.62 -9.57 36.10
N LYS A 88 10.52 -9.76 37.44
CA LYS A 88 9.77 -8.88 38.34
C LYS A 88 10.27 -7.44 38.31
N GLU A 89 11.59 -7.25 38.43
CA GLU A 89 12.23 -5.94 38.40
C GLU A 89 12.06 -5.23 37.06
N THR A 90 12.25 -5.96 35.94
CA THR A 90 12.04 -5.44 34.60
C THR A 90 10.57 -5.07 34.36
N ALA A 91 9.63 -5.91 34.81
CA ALA A 91 8.19 -5.61 34.71
C ALA A 91 7.80 -4.36 35.49
N LEU A 92 8.33 -4.21 36.72
CA LEU A 92 8.10 -3.03 37.54
C LEU A 92 8.67 -1.76 36.88
N ALA A 93 9.91 -1.82 36.40
CA ALA A 93 10.53 -0.70 35.68
C ALA A 93 9.71 -0.25 34.49
N LEU A 94 9.29 -1.21 33.65
CA LEU A 94 8.47 -0.96 32.49
C LEU A 94 7.09 -0.35 32.85
N MET A 95 6.44 -0.89 33.90
CA MET A 95 5.13 -0.36 34.35
C MET A 95 5.24 1.03 34.93
N LYS A 96 6.32 1.38 35.66
CA LYS A 96 6.56 2.73 36.18
C LYS A 96 6.73 3.77 35.06
N GLU A 97 7.25 3.38 33.93
CA GLU A 97 7.43 4.27 32.75
C GLU A 97 6.14 4.44 31.97
N ILE A 98 5.34 3.36 31.84
CA ILE A 98 4.08 3.36 31.06
C ILE A 98 2.93 4.03 31.84
N VAL A 99 2.87 3.84 33.17
CA VAL A 99 1.71 4.21 33.99
C VAL A 99 2.00 5.44 34.80
N THR A 100 1.36 6.55 34.47
CA THR A 100 1.47 7.86 35.13
C THR A 100 0.23 8.26 35.94
N THR A 101 -0.87 7.54 35.80
CA THR A 101 -2.17 7.76 36.48
C THR A 101 -2.73 6.43 37.01
N ASN A 102 -3.78 6.50 37.83
CA ASN A 102 -4.47 5.29 38.28
C ASN A 102 -4.94 4.47 37.08
N THR A 103 -4.45 3.23 36.98
CA THR A 103 -4.64 2.39 35.79
C THR A 103 -5.04 0.96 36.18
N LEU A 104 -6.04 0.43 35.49
CA LEU A 104 -6.43 -0.97 35.58
C LEU A 104 -5.49 -1.81 34.71
N PHE A 105 -4.82 -2.80 35.30
CA PHE A 105 -3.86 -3.58 34.55
C PHE A 105 -4.03 -5.08 34.74
N LYS A 106 -3.43 -5.81 33.80
CA LYS A 106 -3.35 -7.27 33.81
C LYS A 106 -1.97 -7.70 33.33
N ILE A 107 -1.47 -8.80 33.84
CA ILE A 107 -0.29 -9.48 33.28
C ILE A 107 -0.73 -10.78 32.64
N GLU A 108 -0.25 -11.03 31.42
CA GLU A 108 -0.44 -12.28 30.70
C GLU A 108 0.91 -12.94 30.40
N THR A 109 1.09 -14.18 30.85
CA THR A 109 2.32 -14.92 30.64
C THR A 109 2.10 -16.05 29.63
N LYS A 110 2.92 -16.07 28.59
CA LYS A 110 3.04 -17.15 27.62
C LYS A 110 4.38 -17.85 27.73
N ARG A 111 4.38 -19.18 27.81
CA ARG A 111 5.60 -19.99 27.85
C ARG A 111 5.75 -20.78 26.55
N ALA A 112 6.77 -20.48 25.76
CA ALA A 112 7.19 -21.33 24.65
C ALA A 112 7.99 -22.56 25.16
N ASN A 113 8.80 -22.38 26.21
CA ASN A 113 9.51 -23.46 26.91
C ASN A 113 8.63 -24.07 28.01
N LYS A 114 8.15 -25.29 27.81
CA LYS A 114 7.34 -26.02 28.81
C LYS A 114 8.15 -26.52 30.00
N ASN A 115 9.47 -26.56 29.90
CA ASN A 115 10.38 -27.06 30.96
C ASN A 115 10.75 -25.95 31.98
N TYR A 116 10.25 -24.76 31.84
CA TYR A 116 10.41 -23.73 32.86
C TYR A 116 9.73 -24.18 34.17
N HIS A 117 10.41 -24.01 35.32
CA HIS A 117 10.02 -24.59 36.59
C HIS A 117 8.68 -24.10 37.16
N LEU A 118 8.17 -22.94 36.70
CA LEU A 118 6.85 -22.40 37.06
C LEU A 118 5.87 -22.48 35.89
N THR A 119 4.60 -22.64 36.18
CA THR A 119 3.53 -22.49 35.21
C THR A 119 3.32 -21.05 34.79
N SER A 120 2.67 -20.81 33.65
CA SER A 120 2.35 -19.42 33.21
C SER A 120 1.55 -18.65 34.28
N LEU A 121 0.62 -19.31 34.96
CA LEU A 121 -0.20 -18.71 36.01
C LEU A 121 0.61 -18.35 37.24
N GLU A 122 1.57 -19.19 37.65
CA GLU A 122 2.46 -18.93 38.77
C GLU A 122 3.37 -17.73 38.48
N VAL A 123 3.99 -17.68 37.27
CA VAL A 123 4.78 -16.51 36.84
C VAL A 123 3.92 -15.24 36.87
N THR A 124 2.71 -15.29 36.28
CA THR A 124 1.78 -14.15 36.32
C THR A 124 1.51 -13.69 37.76
N LYS A 125 1.18 -14.61 38.66
CA LYS A 125 0.89 -14.27 40.08
C LYS A 125 2.10 -13.64 40.79
N HIS A 126 3.28 -14.21 40.61
CA HIS A 126 4.51 -13.70 41.24
C HIS A 126 4.88 -12.32 40.73
N VAL A 127 4.80 -12.09 39.41
CA VAL A 127 5.15 -10.80 38.83
C VAL A 127 4.09 -9.75 39.14
N SER A 128 2.80 -10.08 39.04
CA SER A 128 1.70 -9.15 39.35
C SER A 128 1.75 -8.72 40.82
N GLY A 129 1.97 -9.67 41.76
CA GLY A 129 2.08 -9.36 43.19
C GLY A 129 3.24 -8.42 43.49
N TYR A 130 4.41 -8.64 42.88
CA TYR A 130 5.57 -7.78 43.02
C TYR A 130 5.33 -6.36 42.47
N VAL A 131 4.75 -6.27 41.25
CA VAL A 131 4.46 -4.99 40.62
C VAL A 131 3.44 -4.19 41.45
N LEU A 132 2.35 -4.83 41.91
CA LEU A 132 1.33 -4.19 42.73
C LEU A 132 1.89 -3.67 44.07
N ALA A 133 2.76 -4.45 44.73
CA ALA A 133 3.35 -4.05 45.99
C ALA A 133 4.27 -2.82 45.86
N ASN A 134 4.80 -2.55 44.65
CA ASN A 134 5.79 -1.52 44.40
C ASN A 134 5.33 -0.39 43.48
N HIS A 135 4.03 -0.37 43.10
CA HIS A 135 3.44 0.66 42.21
C HIS A 135 2.02 1.00 42.62
N SER A 136 1.84 2.06 43.39
CA SER A 136 0.56 2.45 44.02
C SER A 136 -0.54 2.89 43.05
N LEU A 137 -0.20 3.25 41.82
CA LEU A 137 -1.17 3.68 40.78
C LEU A 137 -1.84 2.50 40.07
N LEU A 138 -1.43 1.27 40.36
CA LEU A 138 -1.95 0.09 39.68
C LEU A 138 -3.04 -0.63 40.47
N LYS A 139 -4.09 -1.06 39.78
CA LYS A 139 -5.10 -1.98 40.30
C LYS A 139 -5.30 -3.10 39.31
N VAL A 140 -5.49 -4.34 39.78
CA VAL A 140 -5.75 -5.49 38.88
C VAL A 140 -7.19 -5.48 38.42
N ASP A 141 -7.40 -5.57 37.08
CA ASP A 141 -8.66 -5.96 36.48
C ASP A 141 -8.38 -6.98 35.38
N VAL A 142 -8.84 -8.22 35.57
CA VAL A 142 -8.62 -9.30 34.59
C VAL A 142 -9.63 -9.31 33.46
N HIS A 143 -10.74 -8.57 33.59
CA HIS A 143 -11.82 -8.53 32.61
C HIS A 143 -11.74 -7.31 31.70
N ASN A 144 -11.48 -6.12 32.27
CA ASN A 144 -11.44 -4.84 31.53
C ASN A 144 -10.17 -4.05 31.86
N PRO A 145 -8.97 -4.61 31.61
CA PRO A 145 -7.72 -3.91 31.84
C PRO A 145 -7.53 -2.78 30.81
N GLU A 146 -7.01 -1.64 31.26
CA GLU A 146 -6.56 -0.54 30.40
C GLU A 146 -5.17 -0.83 29.83
N VAL A 147 -4.34 -1.54 30.58
CA VAL A 147 -2.98 -1.96 30.17
C VAL A 147 -2.82 -3.46 30.40
N VAL A 148 -2.38 -4.18 29.38
CA VAL A 148 -1.96 -5.58 29.49
C VAL A 148 -0.46 -5.65 29.29
N LEU A 149 0.28 -6.14 30.32
CA LEU A 149 1.69 -6.46 30.18
C LEU A 149 1.84 -7.93 29.78
N HIS A 150 2.35 -8.18 28.61
CA HIS A 150 2.65 -9.51 28.10
C HIS A 150 4.07 -9.93 28.49
N LEU A 151 4.19 -11.14 29.06
CA LEU A 151 5.46 -11.81 29.36
C LEU A 151 5.57 -13.03 28.46
N GLU A 152 6.56 -13.10 27.61
CA GLU A 152 6.79 -14.25 26.75
C GLU A 152 8.13 -14.91 27.08
N LEU A 153 8.07 -16.07 27.76
CA LEU A 153 9.22 -16.90 28.12
C LEU A 153 9.63 -17.78 26.95
N LYS A 154 10.83 -17.56 26.38
CA LYS A 154 11.35 -18.30 25.25
C LYS A 154 12.86 -18.52 25.41
N GLY A 155 13.29 -19.79 25.45
CA GLY A 155 14.68 -20.15 25.77
C GLY A 155 15.08 -19.64 27.17
N ASP A 156 16.21 -18.97 27.25
CA ASP A 156 16.74 -18.37 28.49
C ASP A 156 16.36 -16.89 28.67
N SER A 157 15.36 -16.42 27.92
CA SER A 157 14.95 -15.03 27.91
C SER A 157 13.45 -14.85 28.18
N CYS A 158 13.09 -13.70 28.73
CA CYS A 158 11.73 -13.20 28.84
C CYS A 158 11.61 -11.91 28.01
N TYR A 159 10.55 -11.81 27.21
CA TYR A 159 10.21 -10.66 26.37
C TYR A 159 8.98 -9.97 26.96
N LEU A 160 9.13 -8.70 27.34
CA LEU A 160 8.07 -7.92 27.97
C LEU A 160 7.58 -6.83 26.98
N TYR A 161 6.29 -6.75 26.78
CA TYR A 161 5.65 -5.71 25.94
C TYR A 161 4.22 -5.46 26.38
N ASN A 162 3.70 -4.24 26.11
CA ASN A 162 2.36 -3.83 26.52
C ASN A 162 1.42 -3.51 25.35
N LYS A 163 1.94 -3.44 24.14
CA LYS A 163 1.15 -3.12 22.96
C LYS A 163 1.51 -4.03 21.79
N GLU A 164 0.50 -4.40 21.04
CA GLU A 164 0.64 -4.99 19.70
C GLU A 164 0.15 -3.96 18.69
N ILE A 165 1.09 -3.41 17.92
CA ILE A 165 0.84 -2.36 16.95
C ILE A 165 0.55 -3.02 15.59
N ARG A 166 -0.60 -2.74 15.03
CA ARG A 166 -1.00 -3.28 13.73
C ARG A 166 -0.16 -2.65 12.63
N ALA A 167 0.42 -3.47 11.75
CA ALA A 167 1.18 -3.04 10.58
C ALA A 167 0.34 -3.16 9.30
N MET A 168 0.98 -2.98 8.14
CA MET A 168 0.29 -2.98 6.84
C MET A 168 -0.48 -4.28 6.56
N GLY A 169 0.02 -5.43 7.01
CA GLY A 169 -0.57 -6.74 6.74
C GLY A 169 -0.35 -7.19 5.29
N GLY A 170 -1.18 -8.13 4.83
CA GLY A 170 -1.15 -8.65 3.47
C GLY A 170 0.07 -9.52 3.15
N PHE A 171 0.63 -9.36 1.94
CA PHE A 171 1.76 -10.14 1.45
C PHE A 171 2.90 -9.24 0.99
N PRO A 172 4.16 -9.71 1.04
CA PRO A 172 5.32 -8.93 0.60
C PRO A 172 5.20 -8.49 -0.86
N VAL A 173 5.35 -7.19 -1.13
CA VAL A 173 5.26 -6.65 -2.50
C VAL A 173 6.20 -7.38 -3.46
N GLY A 174 5.67 -7.75 -4.63
CA GLY A 174 6.35 -8.46 -5.70
C GLY A 174 6.26 -9.99 -5.61
N VAL A 175 5.68 -10.56 -4.52
CA VAL A 175 5.49 -12.01 -4.41
C VAL A 175 4.38 -12.51 -5.34
N ALA A 176 3.37 -11.67 -5.63
CA ALA A 176 2.27 -11.97 -6.55
C ALA A 176 2.56 -11.58 -8.01
N GLY A 177 3.78 -11.13 -8.30
CA GLY A 177 4.15 -10.62 -9.62
C GLY A 177 3.89 -9.12 -9.76
N LYS A 178 3.87 -8.63 -11.01
CA LYS A 178 3.76 -7.21 -11.35
C LYS A 178 2.43 -6.89 -12.02
N GLY A 179 1.82 -5.76 -11.66
CA GLY A 179 0.60 -5.22 -12.26
C GLY A 179 0.80 -3.81 -12.80
N LEU A 180 0.00 -3.42 -13.78
CA LEU A 180 -0.04 -2.07 -14.34
C LEU A 180 -1.27 -1.35 -13.77
N LEU A 181 -1.03 -0.33 -12.93
CA LEU A 181 -2.09 0.50 -12.34
C LEU A 181 -2.50 1.60 -13.32
N MET A 182 -3.76 1.63 -13.71
CA MET A 182 -4.37 2.76 -14.44
C MET A 182 -4.61 3.91 -13.45
N LEU A 183 -3.64 4.82 -13.36
CA LEU A 183 -3.62 5.91 -12.39
C LEU A 183 -4.24 7.18 -12.94
N SER A 184 -5.23 7.70 -12.24
CA SER A 184 -5.85 9.02 -12.46
C SER A 184 -5.49 9.97 -11.32
N GLY A 185 -5.76 11.27 -11.47
CA GLY A 185 -5.61 12.26 -10.40
C GLY A 185 -6.69 12.17 -9.31
N GLY A 186 -7.65 11.24 -9.40
CA GLY A 186 -8.72 11.06 -8.43
C GLY A 186 -8.31 10.27 -7.19
N ILE A 187 -9.24 10.20 -6.20
CA ILE A 187 -9.03 9.56 -4.90
C ILE A 187 -8.86 8.03 -5.03
N ASP A 188 -9.57 7.40 -5.96
CA ASP A 188 -9.77 5.96 -5.97
C ASP A 188 -8.55 5.18 -6.48
N SER A 189 -7.89 5.65 -7.54
CA SER A 189 -6.79 4.93 -8.17
C SER A 189 -5.52 4.80 -7.29
N PRO A 190 -5.08 5.81 -6.53
CA PRO A 190 -3.97 5.64 -5.58
C PRO A 190 -4.28 4.64 -4.47
N VAL A 191 -5.52 4.63 -3.97
CA VAL A 191 -5.97 3.67 -2.96
C VAL A 191 -5.98 2.25 -3.52
N ALA A 192 -6.44 2.06 -4.76
CA ALA A 192 -6.37 0.77 -5.44
C ALA A 192 -4.92 0.27 -5.59
N GLY A 193 -3.99 1.15 -5.96
CA GLY A 193 -2.57 0.85 -6.04
C GLY A 193 -1.98 0.42 -4.70
N TYR A 194 -2.28 1.15 -3.63
CA TYR A 194 -1.87 0.80 -2.27
C TYR A 194 -2.39 -0.59 -1.85
N LEU A 195 -3.68 -0.87 -2.09
CA LEU A 195 -4.28 -2.16 -1.75
C LEU A 195 -3.70 -3.31 -2.59
N ALA A 196 -3.38 -3.06 -3.87
CA ALA A 196 -2.69 -4.03 -4.71
C ALA A 196 -1.28 -4.34 -4.18
N MET A 197 -0.50 -3.31 -3.81
CA MET A 197 0.82 -3.50 -3.18
C MET A 197 0.71 -4.24 -1.84
N LYS A 198 -0.28 -3.92 -1.02
CA LYS A 198 -0.57 -4.65 0.22
C LYS A 198 -0.82 -6.14 -0.03
N GLN A 199 -1.43 -6.52 -1.16
CA GLN A 199 -1.66 -7.93 -1.54
C GLN A 199 -0.47 -8.57 -2.29
N GLY A 200 0.69 -7.90 -2.29
CA GLY A 200 1.92 -8.45 -2.84
C GLY A 200 2.14 -8.19 -4.33
N ILE A 201 1.30 -7.39 -4.99
CA ILE A 201 1.49 -7.00 -6.39
C ILE A 201 2.48 -5.82 -6.45
N GLU A 202 3.59 -5.98 -7.17
CA GLU A 202 4.46 -4.85 -7.50
C GLU A 202 3.81 -4.04 -8.61
N ILE A 203 3.66 -2.72 -8.47
CA ILE A 203 2.99 -1.89 -9.45
C ILE A 203 3.94 -1.03 -10.27
N GLU A 204 3.66 -0.92 -11.56
CA GLU A 204 4.02 0.22 -12.41
C GLU A 204 2.72 0.98 -12.71
N CYS A 205 2.79 2.30 -12.92
CA CYS A 205 1.62 3.13 -13.18
C CYS A 205 1.54 3.51 -14.66
N VAL A 206 0.33 3.59 -15.22
CA VAL A 206 0.05 4.21 -16.51
C VAL A 206 -0.94 5.35 -16.33
N HIS A 207 -0.63 6.51 -16.91
CA HIS A 207 -1.50 7.67 -16.98
C HIS A 207 -1.73 8.08 -18.43
N PHE A 208 -2.96 8.42 -18.76
CA PHE A 208 -3.36 8.92 -20.08
C PHE A 208 -3.40 10.44 -20.00
N GLU A 209 -2.43 11.10 -20.63
CA GLU A 209 -2.33 12.53 -20.65
C GLU A 209 -2.86 13.12 -21.97
N SER A 210 -3.53 14.24 -21.90
CA SER A 210 -4.16 14.88 -23.05
C SER A 210 -3.84 16.37 -23.14
N THR A 211 -2.64 16.80 -22.72
CA THR A 211 -2.21 18.20 -22.83
C THR A 211 -2.19 18.64 -24.31
N PRO A 212 -2.64 19.86 -24.63
CA PRO A 212 -3.19 20.92 -23.75
C PRO A 212 -4.69 20.82 -23.46
N LEU A 213 -5.39 19.74 -23.83
CA LEU A 213 -6.82 19.56 -23.50
C LEU A 213 -7.05 19.44 -22.00
N THR A 214 -6.10 18.81 -21.29
CA THR A 214 -5.96 18.87 -19.82
C THR A 214 -4.81 19.80 -19.46
N SER A 215 -4.84 20.37 -18.25
CA SER A 215 -3.75 21.24 -17.79
C SER A 215 -2.51 20.43 -17.39
N ILE A 216 -1.34 21.04 -17.42
CA ILE A 216 -0.08 20.41 -16.98
C ILE A 216 -0.11 20.08 -15.49
N GLU A 217 -0.85 20.84 -14.69
CA GLU A 217 -1.06 20.61 -13.26
C GLU A 217 -1.81 19.29 -13.00
N SER A 218 -2.64 18.84 -13.96
CA SER A 218 -3.27 17.51 -13.88
C SER A 218 -2.21 16.40 -13.97
N ALA A 219 -1.26 16.53 -14.88
CA ALA A 219 -0.14 15.59 -15.01
C ALA A 219 0.79 15.67 -13.77
N GLN A 220 1.09 16.88 -13.27
CA GLN A 220 1.86 17.07 -12.05
C GLN A 220 1.21 16.44 -10.84
N LYS A 221 -0.11 16.58 -10.69
CA LYS A 221 -0.87 15.92 -9.62
C LYS A 221 -0.67 14.39 -9.63
N VAL A 222 -0.62 13.77 -10.80
CA VAL A 222 -0.37 12.33 -10.94
C VAL A 222 1.07 11.98 -10.53
N VAL A 223 2.06 12.77 -10.91
CA VAL A 223 3.46 12.61 -10.45
C VAL A 223 3.54 12.67 -8.93
N ASP A 224 2.90 13.67 -8.30
CA ASP A 224 2.88 13.83 -6.86
C ASP A 224 2.20 12.65 -6.15
N LEU A 225 1.13 12.07 -6.73
CA LEU A 225 0.48 10.88 -6.21
C LEU A 225 1.39 9.65 -6.30
N VAL A 226 2.11 9.47 -7.42
CA VAL A 226 3.10 8.38 -7.54
C VAL A 226 4.21 8.53 -6.51
N LYS A 227 4.71 9.75 -6.26
CA LYS A 227 5.69 10.07 -5.22
C LYS A 227 5.20 9.61 -3.83
N LYS A 228 3.93 9.90 -3.48
CA LYS A 228 3.32 9.43 -2.22
C LYS A 228 3.19 7.91 -2.14
N MET A 229 2.91 7.25 -3.26
CA MET A 229 2.78 5.79 -3.32
C MET A 229 4.13 5.08 -3.30
N ALA A 230 5.20 5.71 -3.82
CA ALA A 230 6.53 5.13 -3.97
C ALA A 230 7.10 4.62 -2.64
N LYS A 231 6.77 5.27 -1.50
CA LYS A 231 7.18 4.82 -0.16
C LYS A 231 6.76 3.37 0.18
N TYR A 232 5.71 2.83 -0.46
CA TYR A 232 5.24 1.46 -0.27
C TYR A 232 5.86 0.46 -1.25
N ALA A 233 6.52 0.93 -2.31
CA ALA A 233 7.23 0.10 -3.27
C ALA A 233 8.55 -0.43 -2.67
N PRO A 234 9.10 -1.57 -3.17
CA PRO A 234 10.30 -2.19 -2.61
C PRO A 234 11.51 -1.26 -2.50
N LYS A 235 11.79 -0.51 -3.57
CA LYS A 235 12.93 0.42 -3.66
C LYS A 235 12.56 1.89 -3.45
N ASN A 236 11.40 2.17 -2.87
CA ASN A 236 10.82 3.51 -2.77
C ASN A 236 10.63 4.20 -4.13
N THR A 237 10.52 3.43 -5.21
CA THR A 237 10.46 3.93 -6.59
C THR A 237 9.35 3.22 -7.35
N ILE A 238 8.57 3.97 -8.12
CA ILE A 238 7.54 3.47 -9.03
C ILE A 238 7.78 4.06 -10.41
N LYS A 239 7.66 3.25 -11.46
CA LYS A 239 7.67 3.73 -12.85
C LYS A 239 6.29 4.26 -13.22
N LEU A 240 6.26 5.48 -13.74
CA LEU A 240 5.09 6.10 -14.34
C LEU A 240 5.25 6.14 -15.87
N HIS A 241 4.29 5.54 -16.56
CA HIS A 241 4.19 5.54 -18.02
C HIS A 241 3.15 6.58 -18.43
N MET A 242 3.59 7.68 -19.02
CA MET A 242 2.74 8.74 -19.55
C MET A 242 2.39 8.40 -21.00
N ILE A 243 1.13 8.16 -21.26
CA ILE A 243 0.60 7.83 -22.59
C ILE A 243 0.04 9.10 -23.24
N PRO A 244 0.55 9.54 -24.40
CA PRO A 244 -0.07 10.62 -25.16
C PRO A 244 -1.44 10.15 -25.68
N PHE A 245 -2.51 10.79 -25.23
CA PHE A 245 -3.88 10.37 -25.51
C PHE A 245 -4.71 11.42 -26.26
N LYS A 246 -4.13 12.58 -26.57
CA LYS A 246 -4.81 13.69 -27.25
C LYS A 246 -5.42 13.30 -28.60
N GLU A 247 -4.64 12.67 -29.47
CA GLU A 247 -5.09 12.26 -30.82
C GLU A 247 -6.23 11.26 -30.74
N MET A 248 -6.12 10.28 -29.84
CA MET A 248 -7.20 9.33 -29.56
C MET A 248 -8.45 10.06 -29.06
N HIS A 249 -8.30 11.04 -28.18
CA HIS A 249 -9.41 11.82 -27.61
C HIS A 249 -10.14 12.61 -28.70
N MET A 250 -9.39 13.31 -29.59
CA MET A 250 -9.98 14.04 -30.71
C MET A 250 -10.73 13.08 -31.68
N ALA A 251 -10.13 11.94 -32.03
CA ALA A 251 -10.77 10.94 -32.87
C ALA A 251 -12.10 10.42 -32.26
N LEU A 252 -12.16 10.25 -30.94
CA LEU A 252 -13.38 9.84 -30.24
C LEU A 252 -14.47 10.93 -30.31
N LEU A 253 -14.11 12.19 -30.14
CA LEU A 253 -15.05 13.30 -30.21
C LEU A 253 -15.65 13.47 -31.61
N ASP A 254 -14.85 13.27 -32.64
CA ASP A 254 -15.27 13.45 -34.05
C ASP A 254 -16.11 12.29 -34.58
N ASN A 255 -15.89 11.06 -34.07
CA ASN A 255 -16.44 9.85 -34.71
C ASN A 255 -17.41 9.06 -33.83
N VAL A 256 -17.49 9.31 -32.54
CA VAL A 256 -18.27 8.47 -31.61
C VAL A 256 -19.48 9.26 -31.08
N PRO A 257 -20.70 8.67 -31.08
CA PRO A 257 -21.85 9.31 -30.45
C PRO A 257 -21.58 9.66 -28.99
N GLU A 258 -22.00 10.87 -28.55
CA GLU A 258 -21.76 11.43 -27.22
C GLU A 258 -22.09 10.45 -26.10
N SER A 259 -23.21 9.72 -26.18
CA SER A 259 -23.66 8.76 -25.17
C SER A 259 -22.71 7.55 -25.00
N TYR A 260 -21.92 7.20 -26.03
CA TYR A 260 -20.96 6.08 -26.02
C TYR A 260 -19.50 6.54 -25.84
N ASN A 261 -19.23 7.83 -25.88
CA ASN A 261 -17.87 8.37 -25.88
C ASN A 261 -17.05 7.84 -24.68
N ILE A 262 -17.56 7.95 -23.44
CA ILE A 262 -16.86 7.43 -22.24
C ILE A 262 -16.64 5.91 -22.33
N THR A 263 -17.63 5.16 -22.82
CA THR A 263 -17.50 3.70 -22.94
C THR A 263 -16.37 3.34 -23.89
N ILE A 264 -16.32 3.94 -25.08
CA ILE A 264 -15.31 3.64 -26.09
C ILE A 264 -13.95 4.19 -25.68
N MET A 265 -13.88 5.39 -25.12
CA MET A 265 -12.64 5.93 -24.55
C MET A 265 -12.01 4.96 -23.55
N ARG A 266 -12.79 4.43 -22.61
CA ARG A 266 -12.27 3.46 -21.64
C ARG A 266 -11.86 2.13 -22.29
N ARG A 267 -12.57 1.68 -23.34
CA ARG A 267 -12.17 0.52 -24.14
C ARG A 267 -10.80 0.75 -24.81
N MET A 268 -10.56 1.95 -25.36
CA MET A 268 -9.25 2.32 -25.92
C MET A 268 -8.16 2.35 -24.85
N MET A 269 -8.43 2.95 -23.70
CA MET A 269 -7.51 2.93 -22.54
C MET A 269 -7.15 1.49 -22.12
N TYR A 270 -8.13 0.57 -22.07
CA TYR A 270 -7.86 -0.85 -21.75
C TYR A 270 -7.03 -1.55 -22.83
N ARG A 271 -7.27 -1.27 -24.12
CA ARG A 271 -6.45 -1.83 -25.23
C ARG A 271 -5.00 -1.37 -25.11
N ILE A 272 -4.78 -0.06 -24.90
CA ILE A 272 -3.45 0.53 -24.71
C ILE A 272 -2.78 -0.05 -23.46
N ALA A 273 -3.49 -0.05 -22.32
CA ALA A 273 -2.96 -0.58 -21.07
C ALA A 273 -2.60 -2.07 -21.17
N THR A 274 -3.39 -2.87 -21.91
CA THR A 274 -3.11 -4.30 -22.13
C THR A 274 -1.82 -4.47 -22.94
N LYS A 275 -1.67 -3.79 -24.06
CA LYS A 275 -0.44 -3.86 -24.88
C LYS A 275 0.80 -3.37 -24.09
N LEU A 276 0.64 -2.31 -23.32
CA LEU A 276 1.72 -1.83 -22.47
C LEU A 276 2.05 -2.83 -21.35
N ALA A 277 1.05 -3.43 -20.71
CA ALA A 277 1.24 -4.45 -19.68
C ALA A 277 2.04 -5.65 -20.21
N GLU A 278 1.71 -6.14 -21.42
CA GLU A 278 2.46 -7.20 -22.08
C GLU A 278 3.92 -6.79 -22.35
N LYS A 279 4.14 -5.60 -22.92
CA LYS A 279 5.48 -5.03 -23.19
C LYS A 279 6.31 -4.89 -21.89
N LYS A 280 5.67 -4.51 -20.78
CA LYS A 280 6.31 -4.33 -19.45
C LYS A 280 6.30 -5.60 -18.59
N LYS A 281 5.78 -6.73 -19.11
CA LYS A 281 5.65 -8.01 -18.38
C LYS A 281 4.83 -7.88 -17.09
N CYS A 282 3.76 -7.09 -17.11
CA CYS A 282 2.76 -7.03 -16.07
C CYS A 282 1.72 -8.14 -16.28
N LEU A 283 1.32 -8.81 -15.21
CA LEU A 283 0.41 -9.95 -15.25
C LEU A 283 -1.06 -9.56 -15.12
N CYS A 284 -1.35 -8.33 -14.73
CA CYS A 284 -2.70 -7.81 -14.56
C CYS A 284 -2.74 -6.29 -14.77
N LEU A 285 -3.94 -5.78 -15.07
CA LEU A 285 -4.28 -4.37 -14.89
C LEU A 285 -4.84 -4.19 -13.49
N VAL A 286 -4.61 -3.02 -12.89
CA VAL A 286 -5.22 -2.61 -11.62
C VAL A 286 -5.91 -1.27 -11.84
N ASN A 287 -7.12 -1.10 -11.31
CA ASN A 287 -7.81 0.20 -11.35
C ASN A 287 -8.63 0.47 -10.09
N GLY A 288 -9.09 1.71 -9.95
CA GLY A 288 -9.88 2.20 -8.82
C GLY A 288 -11.40 2.14 -9.03
N GLU A 289 -11.90 1.32 -9.94
CA GLU A 289 -13.36 1.23 -10.19
C GLU A 289 -14.10 0.64 -8.98
N SER A 290 -15.24 1.28 -8.62
CA SER A 290 -16.20 0.81 -7.63
C SER A 290 -17.57 0.67 -8.27
N VAL A 291 -18.28 -0.44 -8.01
CA VAL A 291 -19.57 -0.73 -8.66
C VAL A 291 -20.60 0.35 -8.36
N GLY A 292 -21.17 0.93 -9.42
CA GLY A 292 -22.28 1.88 -9.33
C GLY A 292 -21.89 3.32 -8.95
N GLN A 293 -20.60 3.63 -8.79
CA GLN A 293 -20.17 4.97 -8.39
C GLN A 293 -20.42 6.02 -9.48
N VAL A 294 -20.23 5.68 -10.76
CA VAL A 294 -20.51 6.54 -11.92
C VAL A 294 -21.05 5.69 -13.09
N ALA A 295 -21.56 6.35 -14.14
CA ALA A 295 -22.18 5.67 -15.29
C ALA A 295 -21.30 4.61 -15.96
N SER A 296 -20.00 4.84 -16.06
CA SER A 296 -19.04 3.87 -16.62
C SER A 296 -18.70 2.70 -15.68
N GLN A 297 -19.14 2.75 -14.44
CA GLN A 297 -18.86 1.74 -13.40
C GLN A 297 -20.10 0.92 -13.01
N THR A 298 -21.17 0.96 -13.80
CA THR A 298 -22.25 -0.04 -13.71
C THR A 298 -21.73 -1.39 -14.22
N LEU A 299 -22.30 -2.50 -13.75
CA LEU A 299 -21.87 -3.84 -14.21
C LEU A 299 -22.02 -4.00 -15.74
N GLY A 300 -23.07 -3.41 -16.33
CA GLY A 300 -23.25 -3.41 -17.79
C GLY A 300 -22.13 -2.65 -18.54
N SER A 301 -21.76 -1.46 -18.04
CA SER A 301 -20.65 -0.69 -18.59
C SER A 301 -19.32 -1.41 -18.41
N MET A 302 -19.05 -1.92 -17.20
CA MET A 302 -17.82 -2.67 -16.89
C MET A 302 -17.68 -3.90 -17.79
N ASN A 303 -18.76 -4.65 -18.03
CA ASN A 303 -18.75 -5.83 -18.91
C ASN A 303 -18.37 -5.44 -20.35
N THR A 304 -18.99 -4.40 -20.90
CA THR A 304 -18.71 -3.91 -22.25
C THR A 304 -17.29 -3.36 -22.36
N ILE A 305 -16.82 -2.58 -21.36
CA ILE A 305 -15.48 -2.02 -21.33
C ILE A 305 -14.42 -3.13 -21.21
N ASN A 306 -14.62 -4.08 -20.31
CA ASN A 306 -13.64 -5.15 -20.04
C ASN A 306 -13.51 -6.15 -21.21
N SER A 307 -14.49 -6.22 -22.13
CA SER A 307 -14.50 -7.21 -23.21
C SER A 307 -13.36 -7.05 -24.24
N VAL A 308 -12.55 -5.99 -24.16
CA VAL A 308 -11.40 -5.74 -25.05
C VAL A 308 -10.07 -6.29 -24.49
N THR A 309 -10.08 -6.87 -23.32
CA THR A 309 -8.86 -7.43 -22.69
C THR A 309 -9.13 -8.79 -22.05
N ASN A 310 -8.14 -9.69 -22.16
CA ASN A 310 -8.15 -11.03 -21.54
C ASN A 310 -7.22 -11.13 -20.34
N ILE A 311 -6.40 -10.10 -20.07
CA ILE A 311 -5.56 -10.12 -18.88
C ILE A 311 -6.42 -9.81 -17.64
N PRO A 312 -6.11 -10.39 -16.47
CA PRO A 312 -6.88 -10.11 -15.25
C PRO A 312 -6.95 -8.61 -14.93
N VAL A 313 -8.14 -8.10 -14.63
CA VAL A 313 -8.35 -6.73 -14.17
C VAL A 313 -8.71 -6.77 -12.69
N ILE A 314 -7.78 -6.33 -11.84
CA ILE A 314 -7.94 -6.30 -10.40
C ILE A 314 -8.58 -4.96 -10.00
N ARG A 315 -9.69 -5.04 -9.29
CA ARG A 315 -10.49 -3.89 -8.80
C ARG A 315 -10.58 -3.93 -7.28
N PRO A 316 -9.56 -3.46 -6.56
CA PRO A 316 -9.52 -3.57 -5.10
C PRO A 316 -10.66 -2.86 -4.39
N LEU A 317 -11.26 -1.85 -5.03
CA LEU A 317 -12.31 -1.00 -4.46
C LEU A 317 -13.74 -1.40 -4.84
N CYS A 318 -13.92 -2.49 -5.55
CA CYS A 318 -15.18 -2.87 -6.18
C CYS A 318 -16.38 -2.87 -5.21
N THR A 319 -16.14 -3.18 -3.93
CA THR A 319 -17.15 -3.29 -2.86
C THR A 319 -16.92 -2.35 -1.68
N TYR A 320 -16.06 -1.34 -1.84
CA TYR A 320 -15.78 -0.37 -0.79
C TYR A 320 -16.74 0.81 -0.83
N ASP A 321 -17.16 1.27 0.33
CA ASP A 321 -17.87 2.53 0.46
C ASP A 321 -16.93 3.72 0.28
N LYS A 322 -17.46 4.84 -0.22
CA LYS A 322 -16.64 6.05 -0.46
C LYS A 322 -15.94 6.56 0.80
N ALA A 323 -16.60 6.44 1.96
CA ALA A 323 -16.01 6.83 3.25
C ALA A 323 -14.76 6.01 3.61
N ASP A 324 -14.78 4.70 3.34
CA ASP A 324 -13.63 3.84 3.57
C ASP A 324 -12.47 4.14 2.62
N ILE A 325 -12.79 4.42 1.35
CA ILE A 325 -11.79 4.83 0.35
C ILE A 325 -11.11 6.13 0.79
N ILE A 326 -11.89 7.13 1.23
CA ILE A 326 -11.36 8.41 1.74
C ILE A 326 -10.48 8.20 2.97
N ARG A 327 -10.89 7.34 3.90
CA ARG A 327 -10.09 7.01 5.10
C ARG A 327 -8.73 6.42 4.72
N ILE A 328 -8.69 5.49 3.76
CA ILE A 328 -7.44 4.91 3.26
C ILE A 328 -6.61 5.96 2.52
N SER A 329 -7.24 6.79 1.68
CA SER A 329 -6.56 7.87 0.95
C SER A 329 -5.86 8.86 1.89
N ARG A 330 -6.49 9.23 3.02
CA ARG A 330 -5.86 10.03 4.08
C ARG A 330 -4.71 9.31 4.75
N HIS A 331 -4.88 8.02 5.04
CA HIS A 331 -3.81 7.20 5.66
C HIS A 331 -2.54 7.14 4.79
N ILE A 332 -2.68 7.13 3.47
CA ILE A 332 -1.56 7.08 2.52
C ILE A 332 -1.09 8.48 2.05
N ASP A 333 -1.59 9.56 2.64
CA ASP A 333 -1.29 10.97 2.30
C ASP A 333 -1.62 11.38 0.85
N CYS A 334 -2.59 10.71 0.22
CA CYS A 334 -3.00 11.02 -1.16
C CYS A 334 -4.25 11.90 -1.24
N PHE A 335 -5.03 12.04 -0.15
CA PHE A 335 -6.34 12.69 -0.20
C PHE A 335 -6.26 14.16 -0.62
N GLU A 336 -5.41 14.96 0.02
CA GLU A 336 -5.30 16.42 -0.24
C GLU A 336 -4.78 16.71 -1.66
N LEU A 337 -3.95 15.83 -2.21
CA LEU A 337 -3.52 15.92 -3.61
C LEU A 337 -4.67 15.59 -4.56
N SER A 338 -5.40 14.51 -4.27
CA SER A 338 -6.47 14.00 -5.14
C SER A 338 -7.64 14.96 -5.30
N ILE A 339 -7.95 15.79 -4.28
CA ILE A 339 -9.05 16.76 -4.32
C ILE A 339 -8.69 18.10 -4.96
N LYS A 340 -7.43 18.31 -5.39
CA LYS A 340 -7.05 19.51 -6.15
C LYS A 340 -7.89 19.63 -7.43
N PRO A 341 -8.35 20.83 -7.83
CA PRO A 341 -9.33 21.04 -8.89
C PRO A 341 -8.73 20.95 -10.31
N PHE A 342 -7.88 19.94 -10.57
CA PHE A 342 -7.32 19.70 -11.88
C PHE A 342 -7.98 18.46 -12.49
N GLU A 343 -8.55 18.65 -13.69
CA GLU A 343 -9.37 17.64 -14.35
C GLU A 343 -8.51 16.62 -15.11
N ASP A 344 -8.89 15.35 -14.99
CA ASP A 344 -8.32 14.26 -15.79
C ASP A 344 -8.95 14.18 -17.20
N CYS A 345 -8.30 13.49 -18.12
CA CYS A 345 -8.79 13.29 -19.50
C CYS A 345 -10.22 12.73 -19.57
N CYS A 346 -10.65 11.94 -18.59
CA CYS A 346 -12.01 11.36 -18.54
C CYS A 346 -13.10 12.37 -18.14
N THR A 347 -12.74 13.54 -17.60
CA THR A 347 -13.69 14.54 -17.10
C THR A 347 -13.82 15.77 -18.02
N VAL A 348 -12.87 15.95 -18.94
CA VAL A 348 -12.85 17.12 -19.85
C VAL A 348 -14.12 17.20 -20.72
N TYR A 349 -14.66 16.03 -21.14
CA TYR A 349 -15.85 15.96 -22.00
C TYR A 349 -16.86 14.96 -21.44
N VAL A 350 -17.50 15.31 -20.32
CA VAL A 350 -18.55 14.46 -19.75
C VAL A 350 -19.84 14.61 -20.56
N PRO A 351 -20.37 13.55 -21.19
CA PRO A 351 -21.63 13.61 -21.89
C PRO A 351 -22.80 13.93 -20.95
N LYS A 352 -23.79 14.68 -21.45
CA LYS A 352 -25.00 15.00 -20.68
C LYS A 352 -25.79 13.77 -20.25
N ALA A 353 -25.80 12.73 -21.09
CA ALA A 353 -26.52 11.47 -20.86
C ALA A 353 -25.66 10.26 -21.27
N PRO A 354 -24.67 9.84 -20.45
CA PRO A 354 -23.84 8.68 -20.76
C PRO A 354 -24.64 7.39 -20.67
N ALA A 355 -24.35 6.42 -21.56
CA ALA A 355 -24.96 5.11 -21.51
C ALA A 355 -24.55 4.35 -20.24
N THR A 356 -25.52 3.96 -19.43
CA THR A 356 -25.29 3.19 -18.18
C THR A 356 -25.32 1.68 -18.40
N SER A 357 -25.80 1.22 -19.55
CA SER A 357 -25.81 -0.19 -19.98
C SER A 357 -25.49 -0.28 -21.47
N PRO A 358 -24.28 0.12 -21.90
CA PRO A 358 -23.89 0.12 -23.31
C PRO A 358 -23.82 -1.33 -23.83
N LYS A 359 -24.38 -1.55 -25.02
CA LYS A 359 -24.32 -2.86 -25.67
C LYS A 359 -22.97 -3.02 -26.37
N LYS A 360 -22.35 -4.20 -26.21
CA LYS A 360 -21.04 -4.52 -26.77
C LYS A 360 -21.02 -4.36 -28.30
N GLU A 361 -22.05 -4.89 -28.98
CA GLU A 361 -22.16 -4.85 -30.45
C GLU A 361 -22.22 -3.42 -30.97
N LYS A 362 -22.91 -2.50 -30.25
CA LYS A 362 -22.94 -1.09 -30.61
C LYS A 362 -21.59 -0.42 -30.37
N ALA A 363 -20.91 -0.73 -29.26
CA ALA A 363 -19.57 -0.20 -29.00
C ALA A 363 -18.59 -0.64 -30.12
N GLU A 364 -18.60 -1.90 -30.48
CA GLU A 364 -17.78 -2.45 -31.58
C GLU A 364 -18.13 -1.84 -32.96
N LEU A 365 -19.41 -1.50 -33.21
CA LEU A 365 -19.82 -0.79 -34.43
C LEU A 365 -19.25 0.63 -34.47
N PHE A 366 -19.32 1.37 -33.35
CA PHE A 366 -18.81 2.74 -33.29
C PHE A 366 -17.27 2.81 -33.32
N GLU A 367 -16.58 1.79 -32.81
CA GLU A 367 -15.11 1.68 -32.91
C GLU A 367 -14.65 1.58 -34.37
N LYS A 368 -15.45 1.00 -35.28
CA LYS A 368 -15.13 0.89 -36.71
C LYS A 368 -15.21 2.21 -37.46
N ALA A 369 -15.73 3.28 -36.85
CA ALA A 369 -15.85 4.58 -37.50
C ALA A 369 -14.51 5.32 -37.66
N PHE A 370 -13.45 4.86 -37.00
CA PHE A 370 -12.12 5.46 -37.10
C PHE A 370 -11.03 4.38 -36.93
N ASP A 371 -9.81 4.68 -37.36
CA ASP A 371 -8.66 3.78 -37.26
C ASP A 371 -8.08 3.77 -35.82
N TYR A 372 -8.82 3.14 -34.91
CA TYR A 372 -8.38 3.04 -33.52
C TYR A 372 -7.14 2.14 -33.35
N GLU A 373 -6.88 1.19 -34.23
CA GLU A 373 -5.76 0.25 -34.11
C GLU A 373 -4.42 0.97 -34.27
N THR A 374 -4.32 1.84 -35.30
CA THR A 374 -3.15 2.70 -35.49
C THR A 374 -2.95 3.62 -34.30
N LEU A 375 -4.00 4.32 -33.83
CA LEU A 375 -3.90 5.23 -32.68
C LEU A 375 -3.48 4.50 -31.38
N VAL A 376 -3.98 3.28 -31.15
CA VAL A 376 -3.57 2.45 -30.01
C VAL A 376 -2.09 2.07 -30.10
N ASN A 377 -1.59 1.70 -31.29
CA ASN A 377 -0.20 1.34 -31.48
C ASN A 377 0.72 2.55 -31.29
N GLU A 378 0.41 3.69 -31.91
CA GLU A 378 1.14 4.94 -31.78
C GLU A 378 1.21 5.41 -30.32
N ALA A 379 0.11 5.32 -29.56
CA ALA A 379 0.07 5.66 -28.15
C ALA A 379 1.04 4.79 -27.33
N VAL A 380 1.12 3.48 -27.60
CA VAL A 380 2.04 2.55 -26.93
C VAL A 380 3.51 2.75 -27.35
N GLU A 381 3.76 3.10 -28.62
CA GLU A 381 5.11 3.38 -29.12
C GLU A 381 5.68 4.68 -28.55
N ASN A 382 4.83 5.70 -28.42
CA ASN A 382 5.19 7.02 -27.95
C ASN A 382 5.08 7.18 -26.42
N VAL A 383 5.00 6.08 -25.65
CA VAL A 383 4.98 6.13 -24.17
C VAL A 383 6.25 6.74 -23.63
N ASN A 384 6.12 7.71 -22.74
CA ASN A 384 7.21 8.27 -21.94
C ASN A 384 7.22 7.64 -20.56
N THR A 385 8.34 7.08 -20.14
CA THR A 385 8.46 6.39 -18.84
C THR A 385 9.38 7.16 -17.93
N ILE A 386 8.90 7.50 -16.72
CA ILE A 386 9.66 8.21 -15.69
C ILE A 386 9.76 7.29 -14.47
N SER A 387 10.93 7.30 -13.81
CA SER A 387 11.11 6.63 -12.52
C SER A 387 10.93 7.67 -11.41
N ILE A 388 9.95 7.49 -10.57
CA ILE A 388 9.63 8.45 -9.50
C ILE A 388 9.90 7.76 -8.16
N ASP A 389 10.82 8.31 -7.37
CA ASP A 389 11.05 7.90 -6.00
C ASP A 389 10.34 8.83 -5.01
N MET A 390 10.35 8.46 -3.74
CA MET A 390 9.66 9.20 -2.68
C MET A 390 10.25 10.60 -2.40
N ASP A 391 11.49 10.84 -2.83
CA ASP A 391 12.22 12.10 -2.62
C ASP A 391 12.37 12.90 -3.92
N SER A 392 11.84 12.43 -5.06
CA SER A 392 11.90 13.11 -6.36
C SER A 392 11.37 14.54 -6.28
N ASP A 393 12.09 15.46 -6.88
CA ASP A 393 11.72 16.88 -6.97
C ASP A 393 11.32 17.26 -8.39
N LEU A 394 10.59 16.36 -9.04
CA LEU A 394 10.14 16.49 -10.41
C LEU A 394 8.98 17.48 -10.50
N ASP A 395 9.20 18.63 -11.13
CA ASP A 395 8.18 19.64 -11.43
C ASP A 395 8.01 19.81 -12.94
N LEU A 396 6.89 19.28 -13.46
CA LEU A 396 6.57 19.37 -14.89
C LEU A 396 6.17 20.79 -15.32
N SER A 397 5.77 21.65 -14.39
CA SER A 397 5.27 23.01 -14.71
C SER A 397 6.40 24.01 -14.98
N MET A 398 7.60 23.74 -14.49
CA MET A 398 8.73 24.69 -14.57
C MET A 398 9.26 24.94 -16.01
N LEU A 399 9.00 24.05 -16.96
CA LEU A 399 9.60 24.13 -18.29
C LEU A 399 8.69 24.80 -19.34
N GLY A 400 7.40 25.08 -19.04
CA GLY A 400 6.47 25.76 -19.95
C GLY A 400 6.21 25.02 -21.28
N LEU A 401 6.64 23.75 -21.37
CA LEU A 401 6.55 22.89 -22.54
C LEU A 401 5.37 21.91 -22.38
N GLU A 402 4.99 21.25 -23.46
CA GLU A 402 4.06 20.10 -23.37
C GLU A 402 4.72 18.99 -22.52
N VAL A 403 3.93 18.22 -21.77
CA VAL A 403 4.41 17.13 -20.88
C VAL A 403 5.43 16.21 -21.58
N ARG A 404 5.22 15.91 -22.85
CA ARG A 404 6.10 15.06 -23.65
C ARG A 404 7.51 15.68 -23.85
N GLU A 405 7.59 16.98 -24.01
CA GLU A 405 8.85 17.71 -24.23
C GLU A 405 9.62 17.82 -22.91
N VAL A 406 8.91 18.14 -21.82
CA VAL A 406 9.48 18.15 -20.47
C VAL A 406 10.13 16.82 -20.11
N ILE A 407 9.44 15.72 -20.36
CA ILE A 407 9.96 14.38 -20.04
C ILE A 407 11.19 14.04 -20.89
N LYS A 408 11.21 14.43 -22.17
CA LYS A 408 12.38 14.21 -23.02
C LYS A 408 13.60 15.01 -22.57
N GLU A 409 13.42 16.26 -22.15
CA GLU A 409 14.51 17.08 -21.61
C GLU A 409 15.06 16.49 -20.30
N LEU A 410 14.19 16.00 -19.42
CA LEU A 410 14.60 15.35 -18.17
C LEU A 410 15.39 14.05 -18.43
N GLN A 411 15.01 13.28 -19.45
CA GLN A 411 15.73 12.04 -19.82
C GLN A 411 17.07 12.28 -20.52
N ASN A 412 17.27 13.46 -21.12
CA ASN A 412 18.54 13.82 -21.76
C ASN A 412 19.55 14.44 -20.79
N ASN A 413 19.12 14.81 -19.58
CA ASN A 413 19.96 15.43 -18.55
C ASN A 413 20.40 14.42 -17.46
N ASP A 414 19.93 13.16 -17.51
CA ASP A 414 20.39 12.01 -16.71
C ASP A 414 21.42 11.17 -17.50
#